data_db2de333845b7a3713cd847b41889057
#
_entry.id   db2de333845b7a3713cd847b41889057
#
_cell.length_a   1.000
_cell.length_b   1.000
_cell.length_c   1.000
_cell.angle_alpha   90.00
_cell.angle_beta   90.00
_cell.angle_gamma   90.00
#
_symmetry.space_group_name_H-M   'P 1'
#
loop_
_entity.id
_entity.type
_entity.pdbx_description
1 polymer ?
#
loop_
_entity_poly.entity_id
_entity_poly.type
_entity_poly.pdbx_seq_one_letter_code
_entity_poly.pdbx_strand_id
1 'polypeptide(L)'
;MIEVKNLVKKYGDYLAVDDLSFTLEKGRILGFLGPNGAGKSTTMNIITGYISATEGTAVVNGYDIYHQPEEAKKCIGYLPEIPPLYPDMTVREYLNFAADIKKVKRSDRETNITDVMNMTKISHVSERLIKHLSKGYKQRVGLAQAIIGYPELLILDEPTVGLDPMQIIEIRDLIRSLSKNHTIILSSHILSEVSAVCDEVMIINKGKLIVRDTPDNLSKHIGGSNGLHLQVKGEKEVIQKALSSIEGITQIEYEPNEQEGIIKLTLYSGEETDIRESVFFALSDVRCPILDMASTTMSLEDIFLELTQEDTNQIERVKEKTVQEDKVHEEAEVHEEAEAKEETEAKEETEAKEEAEAQEEAEAQEEVTVHRKVAIQERAEQKEEEKHAGDI
;
A
#
# COMPACT_ATOMS: atom_id res chain seq x y z
N MET A 1 -8.14 27.59 3.11
CA MET A 1 -8.85 26.47 2.48
C MET A 1 -7.94 25.82 1.45
N ILE A 2 -7.84 24.52 1.46
CA ILE A 2 -7.16 23.72 0.43
C ILE A 2 -8.18 22.82 -0.26
N GLU A 3 -8.02 22.66 -1.56
CA GLU A 3 -8.83 21.76 -2.38
C GLU A 3 -7.91 20.96 -3.29
N VAL A 4 -7.99 19.63 -3.19
CA VAL A 4 -7.26 18.67 -4.01
C VAL A 4 -8.27 17.93 -4.87
N LYS A 5 -8.02 17.86 -6.20
CA LYS A 5 -8.96 17.29 -7.17
C LYS A 5 -8.28 16.24 -8.03
N ASN A 6 -8.79 15.02 -7.97
CA ASN A 6 -8.41 13.87 -8.81
C ASN A 6 -6.89 13.73 -8.96
N LEU A 7 -6.18 13.84 -7.83
CA LEU A 7 -4.73 13.86 -7.82
C LEU A 7 -4.17 12.47 -8.13
N VAL A 8 -3.38 12.39 -9.19
CA VAL A 8 -2.70 11.16 -9.60
C VAL A 8 -1.19 11.42 -9.71
N LYS A 9 -0.39 10.47 -9.21
CA LYS A 9 1.06 10.49 -9.42
C LYS A 9 1.59 9.11 -9.78
N LYS A 10 2.21 9.05 -10.95
CA LYS A 10 2.92 7.86 -11.45
C LYS A 10 4.43 8.10 -11.49
N TYR A 11 5.20 7.08 -11.12
CA TYR A 11 6.65 7.00 -11.29
C TYR A 11 6.95 5.76 -12.15
N GLY A 12 7.08 5.95 -13.46
CA GLY A 12 7.05 4.83 -14.40
C GLY A 12 5.73 4.06 -14.26
N ASP A 13 5.80 2.77 -14.00
CA ASP A 13 4.63 1.91 -13.81
C ASP A 13 4.07 1.94 -12.38
N TYR A 14 4.79 2.54 -11.43
CA TYR A 14 4.36 2.63 -10.04
C TYR A 14 3.39 3.79 -9.82
N LEU A 15 2.17 3.48 -9.39
CA LEU A 15 1.11 4.43 -9.05
C LEU A 15 1.21 4.80 -7.56
N ALA A 16 1.79 5.96 -7.28
CA ALA A 16 2.04 6.42 -5.90
C ALA A 16 0.86 7.17 -5.28
N VAL A 17 0.03 7.82 -6.10
CA VAL A 17 -1.24 8.47 -5.70
C VAL A 17 -2.25 8.18 -6.79
N ASP A 18 -3.43 7.70 -6.41
CA ASP A 18 -4.49 7.22 -7.30
C ASP A 18 -5.81 7.90 -6.99
N ASP A 19 -6.16 8.89 -7.82
CA ASP A 19 -7.42 9.65 -7.80
C ASP A 19 -7.79 10.23 -6.41
N LEU A 20 -6.81 10.85 -5.72
CA LEU A 20 -7.02 11.42 -4.40
C LEU A 20 -7.73 12.78 -4.52
N SER A 21 -8.90 12.90 -3.88
CA SER A 21 -9.66 14.15 -3.81
C SER A 21 -10.10 14.46 -2.39
N PHE A 22 -9.86 15.69 -1.93
CA PHE A 22 -10.33 16.17 -0.64
C PHE A 22 -10.32 17.70 -0.54
N THR A 23 -11.05 18.21 0.44
CA THR A 23 -11.04 19.63 0.81
C THR A 23 -10.72 19.77 2.29
N LEU A 24 -10.07 20.85 2.69
CA LEU A 24 -9.83 21.20 4.10
C LEU A 24 -10.19 22.64 4.34
N GLU A 25 -11.06 22.86 5.31
CA GLU A 25 -11.50 24.20 5.71
C GLU A 25 -10.41 24.92 6.52
N LYS A 26 -10.54 26.25 6.59
CA LYS A 26 -9.60 27.10 7.33
C LYS A 26 -9.66 26.82 8.84
N GLY A 27 -8.49 26.71 9.46
CA GLY A 27 -8.35 26.54 10.91
C GLY A 27 -8.55 25.10 11.39
N ARG A 28 -8.67 24.12 10.48
CA ARG A 28 -8.76 22.70 10.81
C ARG A 28 -7.40 22.01 10.73
N ILE A 29 -7.26 20.94 11.51
CA ILE A 29 -6.12 20.04 11.47
C ILE A 29 -6.56 18.72 10.82
N LEU A 30 -5.96 18.40 9.66
CA LEU A 30 -6.17 17.13 8.95
C LEU A 30 -4.95 16.23 9.10
N GLY A 31 -5.16 15.03 9.64
CA GLY A 31 -4.16 13.98 9.74
C GLY A 31 -4.16 13.05 8.52
N PHE A 32 -3.01 12.89 7.89
CA PHE A 32 -2.77 11.85 6.88
C PHE A 32 -2.15 10.64 7.56
N LEU A 33 -2.91 9.56 7.67
CA LEU A 33 -2.48 8.30 8.25
C LEU A 33 -2.31 7.24 7.16
N GLY A 34 -1.29 6.42 7.29
CA GLY A 34 -1.05 5.31 6.36
C GLY A 34 0.32 4.69 6.56
N PRO A 35 0.54 3.45 6.10
CA PRO A 35 1.84 2.80 6.16
C PRO A 35 2.88 3.54 5.30
N ASN A 36 4.15 3.15 5.46
CA ASN A 36 5.20 3.65 4.59
C ASN A 36 4.92 3.21 3.14
N GLY A 37 5.10 4.16 2.20
CA GLY A 37 4.75 3.92 0.80
C GLY A 37 3.27 4.13 0.43
N ALA A 38 2.39 4.48 1.38
CA ALA A 38 0.97 4.73 1.11
C ALA A 38 0.67 5.94 0.21
N GLY A 39 1.66 6.81 -0.07
CA GLY A 39 1.48 8.01 -0.89
C GLY A 39 1.43 9.34 -0.11
N LYS A 40 1.57 9.32 1.24
CA LYS A 40 1.49 10.52 2.10
C LYS A 40 2.46 11.62 1.69
N SER A 41 3.76 11.37 1.75
CA SER A 41 4.81 12.36 1.42
C SER A 41 4.77 12.75 -0.07
N THR A 42 4.37 11.83 -0.96
CA THR A 42 4.14 12.16 -2.38
C THR A 42 3.03 13.18 -2.54
N THR A 43 1.90 13.00 -1.87
CA THR A 43 0.78 13.95 -1.87
C THR A 43 1.20 15.31 -1.32
N MET A 44 1.92 15.33 -0.20
CA MET A 44 2.42 16.58 0.40
C MET A 44 3.41 17.31 -0.52
N ASN A 45 4.31 16.57 -1.18
CA ASN A 45 5.25 17.12 -2.14
C ASN A 45 4.56 17.73 -3.36
N ILE A 46 3.43 17.19 -3.79
CA ILE A 46 2.62 17.79 -4.87
C ILE A 46 1.95 19.08 -4.37
N ILE A 47 1.30 19.05 -3.20
CA ILE A 47 0.61 20.22 -2.64
C ILE A 47 1.58 21.37 -2.38
N THR A 48 2.84 21.07 -1.96
CA THR A 48 3.89 22.08 -1.78
C THR A 48 4.51 22.56 -3.10
N GLY A 49 4.18 21.93 -4.22
CA GLY A 49 4.76 22.23 -5.53
C GLY A 49 6.23 21.82 -5.65
N TYR A 50 6.69 20.87 -4.83
CA TYR A 50 8.03 20.28 -4.93
C TYR A 50 8.13 19.32 -6.12
N ILE A 51 7.08 18.54 -6.36
CA ILE A 51 6.93 17.70 -7.55
C ILE A 51 5.59 18.00 -8.24
N SER A 52 5.51 17.78 -9.55
CA SER A 52 4.26 17.91 -10.30
C SER A 52 3.40 16.63 -10.18
N ALA A 53 2.07 16.79 -10.16
CA ALA A 53 1.14 15.69 -10.37
C ALA A 53 1.27 15.13 -11.81
N THR A 54 0.83 13.89 -12.01
CA THR A 54 0.63 13.31 -13.34
C THR A 54 -0.72 13.78 -13.90
N GLU A 55 -1.76 13.76 -13.04
CA GLU A 55 -3.11 14.25 -13.35
C GLU A 55 -3.68 14.94 -12.09
N GLY A 56 -4.71 15.76 -12.29
CA GLY A 56 -5.34 16.50 -11.21
C GLY A 56 -4.55 17.72 -10.75
N THR A 57 -5.03 18.38 -9.70
CA THR A 57 -4.39 19.59 -9.17
C THR A 57 -4.68 19.80 -7.69
N ALA A 58 -3.93 20.74 -7.08
CA ALA A 58 -4.18 21.26 -5.74
C ALA A 58 -4.31 22.79 -5.79
N VAL A 59 -5.34 23.30 -5.10
CA VAL A 59 -5.60 24.74 -4.96
C VAL A 59 -5.44 25.12 -3.50
N VAL A 60 -4.55 26.06 -3.20
CA VAL A 60 -4.28 26.54 -1.85
C VAL A 60 -4.67 28.00 -1.76
N ASN A 61 -5.61 28.32 -0.86
CA ASN A 61 -6.15 29.67 -0.67
C ASN A 61 -6.62 30.36 -1.97
N GLY A 62 -7.17 29.56 -2.92
CA GLY A 62 -7.63 30.03 -4.24
C GLY A 62 -6.56 30.04 -5.33
N TYR A 63 -5.29 29.74 -5.00
CA TYR A 63 -4.21 29.68 -5.98
C TYR A 63 -3.90 28.24 -6.36
N ASP A 64 -3.96 27.96 -7.67
CA ASP A 64 -3.60 26.65 -8.21
C ASP A 64 -2.07 26.46 -8.17
N ILE A 65 -1.61 25.32 -7.61
CA ILE A 65 -0.17 25.08 -7.41
C ILE A 65 0.61 24.94 -8.72
N TYR A 66 -0.05 24.55 -9.80
CA TYR A 66 0.56 24.41 -11.10
C TYR A 66 0.54 25.73 -11.91
N HIS A 67 -0.61 26.43 -11.91
CA HIS A 67 -0.80 27.65 -12.71
C HIS A 67 -0.30 28.91 -12.00
N GLN A 68 -0.34 28.95 -10.67
CA GLN A 68 0.03 30.10 -9.82
C GLN A 68 0.97 29.66 -8.70
N PRO A 69 2.13 29.03 -9.01
CA PRO A 69 2.99 28.40 -7.99
C PRO A 69 3.60 29.41 -6.99
N GLU A 70 3.92 30.62 -7.42
CA GLU A 70 4.52 31.65 -6.54
C GLU A 70 3.52 32.11 -5.48
N GLU A 71 2.26 32.33 -5.85
CA GLU A 71 1.17 32.76 -4.97
C GLU A 71 0.79 31.64 -4.02
N ALA A 72 0.61 30.43 -4.55
CA ALA A 72 0.29 29.26 -3.73
C ALA A 72 1.37 28.96 -2.69
N LYS A 73 2.65 28.96 -3.08
CA LYS A 73 3.79 28.72 -2.17
C LYS A 73 3.94 29.77 -1.07
N LYS A 74 3.52 31.02 -1.30
CA LYS A 74 3.50 32.05 -0.23
C LYS A 74 2.51 31.71 0.88
N CYS A 75 1.42 31.01 0.55
CA CYS A 75 0.42 30.58 1.50
C CYS A 75 0.82 29.30 2.27
N ILE A 76 1.95 28.66 1.91
CA ILE A 76 2.36 27.35 2.46
C ILE A 76 3.61 27.48 3.32
N GLY A 77 3.54 26.90 4.51
CA GLY A 77 4.71 26.56 5.33
C GLY A 77 4.90 25.05 5.33
N TYR A 78 6.10 24.59 5.03
CA TYR A 78 6.40 23.15 4.92
C TYR A 78 7.52 22.73 5.86
N LEU A 79 7.26 21.70 6.65
CA LEU A 79 8.23 20.97 7.44
C LEU A 79 8.31 19.54 6.86
N PRO A 80 9.36 19.20 6.12
CA PRO A 80 9.59 17.82 5.71
C PRO A 80 10.06 16.95 6.88
N GLU A 81 9.96 15.64 6.76
CA GLU A 81 10.40 14.64 7.75
C GLU A 81 11.83 14.92 8.25
N ILE A 82 12.75 15.26 7.33
CA ILE A 82 14.10 15.71 7.65
C ILE A 82 14.19 17.21 7.33
N PRO A 83 14.18 18.09 8.33
CA PRO A 83 14.28 19.53 8.10
C PRO A 83 15.59 19.91 7.39
N PRO A 84 15.56 20.73 6.32
CA PRO A 84 16.75 21.12 5.55
C PRO A 84 17.54 22.22 6.27
N LEU A 85 18.10 21.89 7.41
CA LEU A 85 18.82 22.83 8.25
C LEU A 85 20.28 23.02 7.80
N TYR A 86 20.82 24.22 7.98
CA TYR A 86 22.22 24.52 7.75
C TYR A 86 23.02 24.36 9.07
N PRO A 87 23.80 23.28 9.24
CA PRO A 87 24.42 22.93 10.52
C PRO A 87 25.38 23.97 11.07
N ASP A 88 26.05 24.75 10.20
CA ASP A 88 27.05 25.74 10.54
C ASP A 88 26.47 27.17 10.78
N MET A 89 25.15 27.31 10.64
CA MET A 89 24.44 28.54 11.04
C MET A 89 23.97 28.45 12.49
N THR A 90 23.86 29.57 13.15
CA THR A 90 23.06 29.69 14.39
C THR A 90 21.57 29.63 14.05
N VAL A 91 20.74 29.33 15.05
CA VAL A 91 19.27 29.32 14.87
C VAL A 91 18.78 30.67 14.32
N ARG A 92 19.24 31.79 14.86
CA ARG A 92 18.85 33.15 14.42
C ARG A 92 19.29 33.41 12.97
N GLU A 93 20.53 33.10 12.61
CA GLU A 93 21.03 33.22 11.23
C GLU A 93 20.20 32.43 10.24
N TYR A 94 19.89 31.18 10.56
CA TYR A 94 19.07 30.33 9.73
C TYR A 94 17.64 30.84 9.54
N LEU A 95 17.00 31.32 10.62
CA LEU A 95 15.66 31.89 10.54
C LEU A 95 15.65 33.24 9.77
N ASN A 96 16.71 34.07 9.88
CA ASN A 96 16.87 35.24 9.03
C ASN A 96 16.99 34.85 7.55
N PHE A 97 17.80 33.87 7.24
CA PHE A 97 17.92 33.33 5.88
C PHE A 97 16.58 32.80 5.34
N ALA A 98 15.83 32.05 6.14
CA ALA A 98 14.50 31.59 5.77
C ALA A 98 13.51 32.75 5.51
N ALA A 99 13.57 33.80 6.33
CA ALA A 99 12.76 35.01 6.17
C ALA A 99 13.12 35.79 4.87
N ASP A 100 14.41 35.77 4.48
CA ASP A 100 14.85 36.35 3.21
C ASP A 100 14.26 35.57 2.01
N ILE A 101 14.36 34.27 2.03
CA ILE A 101 13.80 33.37 0.94
C ILE A 101 12.29 33.62 0.83
N LYS A 102 11.57 33.66 1.96
CA LYS A 102 10.11 33.90 1.99
C LYS A 102 9.73 35.38 1.69
N LYS A 103 10.70 36.24 1.40
CA LYS A 103 10.49 37.65 1.06
C LYS A 103 9.74 38.41 2.17
N VAL A 104 9.95 38.06 3.45
CA VAL A 104 9.40 38.81 4.58
C VAL A 104 9.98 40.23 4.58
N LYS A 105 9.10 41.26 4.72
CA LYS A 105 9.53 42.65 4.71
C LYS A 105 10.55 42.89 5.80
N ARG A 106 11.60 43.67 5.51
CA ARG A 106 12.68 43.95 6.46
C ARG A 106 12.18 44.58 7.76
N SER A 107 11.15 45.45 7.71
CA SER A 107 10.53 46.09 8.89
C SER A 107 9.90 45.05 9.85
N ASP A 108 9.39 43.96 9.33
CA ASP A 108 8.58 43.00 10.09
C ASP A 108 9.40 41.76 10.50
N ARG A 109 10.60 41.62 9.94
CA ARG A 109 11.43 40.42 10.04
C ARG A 109 11.83 40.08 11.47
N GLU A 110 12.39 41.05 12.20
CA GLU A 110 12.86 40.81 13.56
C GLU A 110 11.72 40.44 14.50
N THR A 111 10.57 41.08 14.37
CA THR A 111 9.36 40.75 15.12
C THR A 111 8.89 39.33 14.74
N ASN A 112 8.80 39.02 13.45
CA ASN A 112 8.36 37.73 12.97
C ASN A 112 9.26 36.58 13.48
N ILE A 113 10.59 36.74 13.40
CA ILE A 113 11.57 35.76 13.88
C ILE A 113 11.47 35.59 15.40
N THR A 114 11.35 36.67 16.15
CA THR A 114 11.24 36.64 17.62
C THR A 114 9.96 35.93 18.05
N ASP A 115 8.83 36.22 17.41
CA ASP A 115 7.55 35.60 17.70
C ASP A 115 7.59 34.11 17.40
N VAL A 116 8.13 33.74 16.25
CA VAL A 116 8.23 32.31 15.83
C VAL A 116 9.17 31.54 16.76
N MET A 117 10.31 32.13 17.17
CA MET A 117 11.19 31.49 18.16
C MET A 117 10.52 31.30 19.53
N ASN A 118 9.69 32.25 19.95
CA ASN A 118 8.91 32.13 21.19
C ASN A 118 7.85 31.06 21.08
N MET A 119 7.07 31.00 19.97
CA MET A 119 6.07 30.00 19.72
C MET A 119 6.67 28.57 19.75
N THR A 120 7.83 28.39 19.12
CA THR A 120 8.50 27.09 19.03
C THR A 120 9.41 26.78 20.23
N LYS A 121 9.48 27.71 21.21
CA LYS A 121 10.28 27.58 22.45
C LYS A 121 11.78 27.37 22.19
N ILE A 122 12.36 28.09 21.22
CA ILE A 122 13.79 27.99 20.85
C ILE A 122 14.58 29.26 21.08
N SER A 123 13.97 30.31 21.66
CA SER A 123 14.60 31.60 21.90
C SER A 123 15.89 31.51 22.71
N HIS A 124 15.95 30.62 23.70
CA HIS A 124 17.13 30.42 24.57
C HIS A 124 18.31 29.73 23.87
N VAL A 125 18.11 29.18 22.66
CA VAL A 125 19.16 28.56 21.83
C VAL A 125 19.43 29.34 20.55
N SER A 126 18.89 30.56 20.41
CA SER A 126 18.97 31.40 19.21
C SER A 126 20.37 31.59 18.65
N GLU A 127 21.36 31.73 19.53
CA GLU A 127 22.78 31.98 19.19
C GLU A 127 23.61 30.67 19.12
N ARG A 128 22.97 29.48 19.35
CA ARG A 128 23.65 28.20 19.22
C ARG A 128 23.72 27.77 17.77
N LEU A 129 24.85 27.15 17.38
CA LEU A 129 24.95 26.45 16.08
C LEU A 129 23.99 25.28 16.01
N ILE A 130 23.31 25.14 14.89
CA ILE A 130 22.30 24.10 14.65
C ILE A 130 22.89 22.69 14.79
N LYS A 131 24.16 22.46 14.42
CA LYS A 131 24.84 21.17 14.60
C LYS A 131 24.92 20.72 16.06
N HIS A 132 24.90 21.64 17.01
CA HIS A 132 25.01 21.35 18.44
C HIS A 132 23.65 21.16 19.12
N LEU A 133 22.54 21.19 18.36
CA LEU A 133 21.20 20.99 18.88
C LEU A 133 20.82 19.49 18.89
N SER A 134 20.02 19.09 19.87
CA SER A 134 19.36 17.79 19.88
C SER A 134 18.37 17.65 18.71
N LYS A 135 17.95 16.43 18.37
CA LYS A 135 16.98 16.17 17.32
C LYS A 135 15.68 16.96 17.53
N GLY A 136 15.16 16.99 18.77
CA GLY A 136 13.94 17.74 19.09
C GLY A 136 14.09 19.26 18.91
N TYR A 137 15.24 19.83 19.24
CA TYR A 137 15.49 21.25 18.93
C TYR A 137 15.63 21.51 17.43
N LYS A 138 16.25 20.61 16.67
CA LYS A 138 16.32 20.70 15.20
C LYS A 138 14.92 20.66 14.59
N GLN A 139 14.04 19.79 15.10
CA GLN A 139 12.64 19.71 14.65
C GLN A 139 11.90 21.03 14.94
N ARG A 140 12.09 21.62 16.13
CA ARG A 140 11.50 22.93 16.47
C ARG A 140 12.03 24.07 15.59
N VAL A 141 13.31 24.07 15.22
CA VAL A 141 13.89 25.02 14.25
C VAL A 141 13.26 24.84 12.87
N GLY A 142 13.08 23.60 12.41
CA GLY A 142 12.37 23.31 11.17
C GLY A 142 10.91 23.80 11.19
N LEU A 143 10.20 23.58 12.31
CA LEU A 143 8.84 24.08 12.48
C LEU A 143 8.82 25.62 12.51
N ALA A 144 9.78 26.25 13.20
CA ALA A 144 9.95 27.71 13.18
C ALA A 144 10.11 28.23 11.75
N GLN A 145 10.95 27.60 10.94
CA GLN A 145 11.14 27.93 9.53
C GLN A 145 9.83 27.78 8.74
N ALA A 146 9.02 26.74 9.01
CA ALA A 146 7.73 26.56 8.36
C ALA A 146 6.76 27.72 8.66
N ILE A 147 6.72 28.21 9.90
CA ILE A 147 5.80 29.27 10.38
C ILE A 147 6.23 30.68 9.92
N ILE A 148 7.51 30.90 9.60
CA ILE A 148 7.99 32.24 9.15
C ILE A 148 7.09 32.79 8.04
N GLY A 149 6.68 34.05 8.16
CA GLY A 149 5.78 34.74 7.23
C GLY A 149 4.30 34.44 7.48
N TYR A 150 3.95 33.69 8.51
CA TYR A 150 2.58 33.34 8.91
C TYR A 150 1.72 32.78 7.77
N PRO A 151 2.15 31.68 7.13
CA PRO A 151 1.41 31.07 6.04
C PRO A 151 0.04 30.57 6.50
N GLU A 152 -0.97 30.62 5.65
CA GLU A 152 -2.31 30.13 5.96
C GLU A 152 -2.39 28.62 6.12
N LEU A 153 -1.53 27.87 5.40
CA LEU A 153 -1.45 26.41 5.43
C LEU A 153 -0.08 25.97 5.93
N LEU A 154 -0.07 25.12 6.95
CA LEU A 154 1.13 24.41 7.41
C LEU A 154 1.02 22.94 7.00
N ILE A 155 2.04 22.43 6.35
CA ILE A 155 2.19 21.01 6.00
C ILE A 155 3.36 20.46 6.80
N LEU A 156 3.09 19.46 7.63
CA LEU A 156 4.04 18.85 8.56
C LEU A 156 4.18 17.38 8.27
N ASP A 157 5.30 16.98 7.67
CA ASP A 157 5.56 15.58 7.31
C ASP A 157 6.29 14.89 8.46
N GLU A 158 5.62 13.92 9.11
CA GLU A 158 6.12 13.14 10.26
C GLU A 158 6.78 14.00 11.35
N PRO A 159 6.09 15.02 11.91
CA PRO A 159 6.73 16.04 12.76
C PRO A 159 7.27 15.51 14.09
N THR A 160 6.92 14.29 14.49
CA THR A 160 7.25 13.65 15.77
C THR A 160 8.26 12.52 15.65
N VAL A 161 8.66 12.14 14.43
CA VAL A 161 9.56 11.00 14.18
C VAL A 161 10.89 11.13 14.92
N GLY A 162 11.15 10.10 15.76
CA GLY A 162 12.41 9.96 16.50
C GLY A 162 12.60 10.97 17.62
N LEU A 163 11.52 11.54 18.13
CA LEU A 163 11.49 12.31 19.38
C LEU A 163 11.18 11.38 20.56
N ASP A 164 11.59 11.79 21.75
CA ASP A 164 11.19 11.10 22.98
C ASP A 164 9.74 11.45 23.36
N PRO A 165 9.07 10.64 24.21
CA PRO A 165 7.66 10.83 24.57
C PRO A 165 7.32 12.22 25.10
N MET A 166 8.21 12.86 25.86
CA MET A 166 7.97 14.20 26.37
C MET A 166 8.01 15.24 25.25
N GLN A 167 8.96 15.11 24.32
CA GLN A 167 9.07 15.99 23.17
C GLN A 167 7.87 15.83 22.22
N ILE A 168 7.34 14.62 22.06
CA ILE A 168 6.13 14.35 21.28
C ILE A 168 4.95 15.14 21.85
N ILE A 169 4.72 15.07 23.15
CA ILE A 169 3.65 15.82 23.83
C ILE A 169 3.81 17.32 23.57
N GLU A 170 5.01 17.86 23.74
CA GLU A 170 5.28 19.29 23.54
C GLU A 170 5.07 19.75 22.08
N ILE A 171 5.43 18.92 21.09
CA ILE A 171 5.18 19.21 19.66
C ILE A 171 3.69 19.15 19.36
N ARG A 172 2.96 18.19 19.91
CA ARG A 172 1.49 18.10 19.76
C ARG A 172 0.79 19.35 20.32
N ASP A 173 1.17 19.78 21.52
CA ASP A 173 0.61 21.02 22.12
C ASP A 173 0.92 22.26 21.28
N LEU A 174 2.13 22.30 20.71
CA LEU A 174 2.52 23.37 19.80
C LEU A 174 1.67 23.36 18.52
N ILE A 175 1.50 22.20 17.87
CA ILE A 175 0.66 22.06 16.66
C ILE A 175 -0.78 22.50 16.96
N ARG A 176 -1.36 22.06 18.08
CA ARG A 176 -2.70 22.52 18.51
C ARG A 176 -2.77 24.04 18.73
N SER A 177 -1.72 24.65 19.28
CA SER A 177 -1.69 26.09 19.46
C SER A 177 -1.63 26.85 18.13
N LEU A 178 -0.96 26.28 17.12
CA LEU A 178 -0.81 26.86 15.78
C LEU A 178 -2.12 26.81 14.97
N SER A 179 -2.99 25.80 15.20
CA SER A 179 -4.27 25.68 14.47
C SER A 179 -5.21 26.86 14.66
N LYS A 180 -5.02 27.65 15.73
CA LYS A 180 -5.81 28.87 15.96
C LYS A 180 -5.62 29.92 14.84
N ASN A 181 -4.47 29.92 14.20
CA ASN A 181 -4.11 30.89 13.17
C ASN A 181 -3.77 30.26 11.81
N HIS A 182 -3.58 28.94 11.76
CA HIS A 182 -3.16 28.20 10.58
C HIS A 182 -4.11 27.03 10.32
N THR A 183 -4.28 26.67 9.06
CA THR A 183 -4.80 25.39 8.65
C THR A 183 -3.65 24.41 8.62
N ILE A 184 -3.81 23.18 9.11
CA ILE A 184 -2.68 22.25 9.26
C ILE A 184 -3.00 20.94 8.58
N ILE A 185 -2.06 20.44 7.78
CA ILE A 185 -2.02 19.04 7.33
C ILE A 185 -0.80 18.43 7.99
N LEU A 186 -0.98 17.31 8.68
CA LEU A 186 0.13 16.56 9.23
C LEU A 186 0.07 15.10 8.79
N SER A 187 1.24 14.50 8.49
CA SER A 187 1.36 13.06 8.27
C SER A 187 1.86 12.37 9.52
N SER A 188 1.40 11.15 9.72
CA SER A 188 2.00 10.18 10.63
C SER A 188 1.65 8.76 10.20
N HIS A 189 2.45 7.81 10.62
CA HIS A 189 2.14 6.39 10.57
C HIS A 189 1.63 5.86 11.93
N ILE A 190 1.56 6.72 12.95
CA ILE A 190 1.12 6.40 14.31
C ILE A 190 -0.24 7.04 14.55
N LEU A 191 -1.25 6.22 14.69
CA LEU A 191 -2.63 6.66 14.79
C LEU A 191 -2.91 7.43 16.08
N SER A 192 -2.39 7.00 17.23
CA SER A 192 -2.53 7.70 18.52
C SER A 192 -1.95 9.12 18.50
N GLU A 193 -0.97 9.39 17.63
CA GLU A 193 -0.45 10.74 17.44
C GLU A 193 -1.43 11.63 16.67
N VAL A 194 -2.02 11.11 15.61
CA VAL A 194 -2.96 11.82 14.76
C VAL A 194 -4.26 12.09 15.51
N SER A 195 -4.81 11.08 16.17
CA SER A 195 -6.05 11.18 16.95
C SER A 195 -5.96 12.19 18.10
N ALA A 196 -4.76 12.32 18.68
CA ALA A 196 -4.55 13.27 19.76
C ALA A 196 -4.56 14.73 19.32
N VAL A 197 -4.41 15.05 18.03
CA VAL A 197 -4.19 16.43 17.55
C VAL A 197 -5.19 16.86 16.49
N CYS A 198 -5.62 15.93 15.62
CA CYS A 198 -6.37 16.22 14.41
C CYS A 198 -7.89 16.34 14.67
N ASP A 199 -8.55 17.23 13.92
CA ASP A 199 -10.01 17.32 13.88
C ASP A 199 -10.59 16.21 12.99
N GLU A 200 -9.87 15.87 11.92
CA GLU A 200 -10.23 14.83 10.95
C GLU A 200 -9.00 14.00 10.58
N VAL A 201 -9.22 12.74 10.27
CA VAL A 201 -8.18 11.79 9.84
C VAL A 201 -8.54 11.23 8.47
N MET A 202 -7.58 11.23 7.57
CA MET A 202 -7.64 10.53 6.29
C MET A 202 -6.71 9.33 6.33
N ILE A 203 -7.25 8.12 6.19
CA ILE A 203 -6.45 6.90 6.05
C ILE A 203 -6.21 6.66 4.57
N ILE A 204 -4.92 6.56 4.21
CA ILE A 204 -4.47 6.33 2.83
C ILE A 204 -3.71 5.01 2.78
N ASN A 205 -4.01 4.19 1.78
CA ASN A 205 -3.27 2.98 1.46
C ASN A 205 -3.07 2.84 -0.05
N LYS A 206 -1.86 2.49 -0.49
CA LYS A 206 -1.51 2.29 -1.92
C LYS A 206 -1.96 3.45 -2.83
N GLY A 207 -1.83 4.67 -2.35
CA GLY A 207 -2.18 5.88 -3.09
C GLY A 207 -3.66 6.27 -3.05
N LYS A 208 -4.53 5.45 -2.46
CA LYS A 208 -5.99 5.69 -2.40
C LYS A 208 -6.44 6.15 -1.03
N LEU A 209 -7.48 6.97 -1.03
CA LEU A 209 -8.24 7.29 0.18
C LEU A 209 -9.11 6.10 0.56
N ILE A 210 -8.90 5.56 1.75
CA ILE A 210 -9.70 4.45 2.30
C ILE A 210 -10.88 5.02 3.08
N VAL A 211 -10.62 5.92 4.03
CA VAL A 211 -11.65 6.53 4.85
C VAL A 211 -11.22 7.93 5.29
N ARG A 212 -12.19 8.81 5.51
CA ARG A 212 -12.01 10.13 6.12
C ARG A 212 -13.12 10.38 7.11
N ASP A 213 -12.80 10.58 8.37
CA ASP A 213 -13.74 10.91 9.43
C ASP A 213 -13.01 11.56 10.62
N THR A 214 -13.78 11.95 11.65
CA THR A 214 -13.22 12.36 12.94
C THR A 214 -12.62 11.14 13.66
N PRO A 215 -11.60 11.34 14.54
CA PRO A 215 -11.06 10.24 15.34
C PRO A 215 -12.11 9.47 16.14
N ASP A 216 -13.10 10.20 16.70
CA ASP A 216 -14.18 9.60 17.50
C ASP A 216 -15.12 8.73 16.65
N ASN A 217 -15.45 9.16 15.43
CA ASN A 217 -16.29 8.40 14.52
C ASN A 217 -15.56 7.17 13.98
N LEU A 218 -14.27 7.30 13.64
CA LEU A 218 -13.45 6.14 13.23
C LEU A 218 -13.47 5.05 14.30
N SER A 219 -13.38 5.43 15.58
CA SER A 219 -13.48 4.48 16.69
C SER A 219 -14.85 3.80 16.81
N LYS A 220 -15.93 4.47 16.42
CA LYS A 220 -17.30 3.94 16.50
C LYS A 220 -17.69 3.13 15.27
N HIS A 221 -17.42 3.64 14.06
CA HIS A 221 -17.92 3.03 12.81
C HIS A 221 -17.17 1.77 12.39
N ILE A 222 -15.91 1.65 12.76
CA ILE A 222 -15.09 0.49 12.38
C ILE A 222 -14.99 -0.49 13.58
N GLY A 223 -15.14 0.01 14.80
CA GLY A 223 -15.32 -0.81 16.01
C GLY A 223 -16.71 -1.41 16.17
N GLY A 224 -17.49 -1.55 15.08
CA GLY A 224 -18.92 -1.96 15.03
C GLY A 224 -19.31 -3.25 15.75
N SER A 225 -18.45 -3.83 16.53
CA SER A 225 -18.75 -4.83 17.55
C SER A 225 -18.06 -4.44 18.85
N ASN A 226 -18.82 -4.11 19.89
CA ASN A 226 -18.31 -4.02 21.24
C ASN A 226 -17.69 -5.38 21.60
N GLY A 227 -16.36 -5.46 21.62
CA GLY A 227 -15.66 -6.64 22.07
C GLY A 227 -15.66 -6.70 23.60
N LEU A 228 -15.98 -7.85 24.16
CA LEU A 228 -15.83 -8.14 25.57
C LEU A 228 -14.80 -9.25 25.73
N HIS A 229 -13.58 -8.86 26.12
CA HIS A 229 -12.52 -9.83 26.41
C HIS A 229 -12.76 -10.48 27.78
N LEU A 230 -12.66 -11.79 27.81
CA LEU A 230 -12.91 -12.61 29.00
C LEU A 230 -11.78 -13.61 29.25
N GLN A 231 -11.42 -13.75 30.53
CA GLN A 231 -10.67 -14.90 30.99
C GLN A 231 -11.59 -15.69 31.94
N VAL A 232 -11.91 -16.92 31.59
CA VAL A 232 -12.88 -17.74 32.29
C VAL A 232 -12.23 -19.07 32.67
N LYS A 233 -12.39 -19.49 33.92
CA LYS A 233 -11.92 -20.80 34.39
C LYS A 233 -13.02 -21.84 34.18
N GLY A 234 -12.75 -22.87 33.39
CA GLY A 234 -13.72 -23.94 33.11
C GLY A 234 -13.39 -24.75 31.86
N GLU A 235 -14.29 -25.64 31.51
CA GLU A 235 -14.21 -26.44 30.28
C GLU A 235 -14.80 -25.66 29.11
N LYS A 236 -14.16 -25.72 27.94
CA LYS A 236 -14.52 -24.95 26.74
C LYS A 236 -15.96 -25.21 26.31
N GLU A 237 -16.40 -26.47 26.33
CA GLU A 237 -17.73 -26.88 25.90
C GLU A 237 -18.83 -26.34 26.81
N VAL A 238 -18.58 -26.25 28.12
CA VAL A 238 -19.51 -25.69 29.11
C VAL A 238 -19.65 -24.18 28.91
N ILE A 239 -18.52 -23.48 28.78
CA ILE A 239 -18.49 -22.04 28.54
C ILE A 239 -19.15 -21.68 27.21
N GLN A 240 -18.84 -22.39 26.13
CA GLN A 240 -19.44 -22.16 24.81
C GLN A 240 -20.95 -22.33 24.84
N LYS A 241 -21.44 -23.38 25.49
CA LYS A 241 -22.89 -23.61 25.59
C LYS A 241 -23.61 -22.51 26.40
N ALA A 242 -23.01 -22.04 27.48
CA ALA A 242 -23.57 -20.97 28.29
C ALA A 242 -23.62 -19.65 27.51
N LEU A 243 -22.55 -19.30 26.81
CA LEU A 243 -22.47 -18.05 26.03
C LEU A 243 -23.36 -18.06 24.78
N SER A 244 -23.51 -19.21 24.13
CA SER A 244 -24.36 -19.33 22.91
C SER A 244 -25.86 -19.12 23.18
N SER A 245 -26.29 -19.10 24.44
CA SER A 245 -27.68 -18.82 24.82
C SER A 245 -28.00 -17.35 25.03
N ILE A 246 -26.99 -16.46 24.94
CA ILE A 246 -27.15 -15.03 25.22
C ILE A 246 -27.53 -14.31 23.91
N GLU A 247 -28.70 -13.65 23.93
CA GLU A 247 -29.12 -12.79 22.83
C GLU A 247 -28.20 -11.56 22.74
N GLY A 248 -27.79 -11.21 21.50
CA GLY A 248 -26.94 -10.05 21.23
C GLY A 248 -25.45 -10.39 21.00
N ILE A 249 -25.00 -11.62 21.27
CA ILE A 249 -23.65 -12.06 20.87
C ILE A 249 -23.69 -12.42 19.38
N THR A 250 -22.84 -11.73 18.59
CA THR A 250 -22.72 -11.93 17.15
C THR A 250 -21.61 -12.91 16.78
N GLN A 251 -20.51 -12.91 17.57
CA GLN A 251 -19.33 -13.75 17.32
C GLN A 251 -18.61 -14.07 18.64
N ILE A 252 -17.99 -15.24 18.68
CA ILE A 252 -17.12 -15.69 19.79
C ILE A 252 -15.79 -16.12 19.21
N GLU A 253 -14.72 -15.45 19.62
CA GLU A 253 -13.35 -15.79 19.25
C GLU A 253 -12.60 -16.36 20.44
N TYR A 254 -11.88 -17.47 20.23
CA TYR A 254 -11.07 -18.10 21.28
C TYR A 254 -9.59 -17.85 20.98
N GLU A 255 -8.87 -17.37 21.99
CA GLU A 255 -7.42 -17.21 21.90
C GLU A 255 -6.69 -18.55 22.15
N PRO A 256 -5.46 -18.70 21.60
CA PRO A 256 -4.62 -19.86 21.91
C PRO A 256 -4.40 -19.99 23.43
N ASN A 257 -4.62 -21.19 23.96
CA ASN A 257 -4.58 -21.42 25.41
C ASN A 257 -3.15 -21.73 25.88
N GLU A 258 -2.61 -20.87 26.74
CA GLU A 258 -1.29 -21.06 27.35
C GLU A 258 -1.38 -21.65 28.78
N GLN A 259 -2.57 -21.69 29.42
CA GLN A 259 -2.76 -22.18 30.78
C GLN A 259 -3.90 -23.21 30.86
N GLU A 260 -3.61 -24.35 31.43
CA GLU A 260 -4.58 -25.44 31.60
C GLU A 260 -5.76 -24.98 32.48
N GLY A 261 -6.98 -25.11 31.96
CA GLY A 261 -8.24 -24.78 32.66
C GLY A 261 -8.64 -23.31 32.69
N ILE A 262 -7.91 -22.41 32.00
CA ILE A 262 -8.30 -21.01 31.79
C ILE A 262 -8.52 -20.78 30.29
N ILE A 263 -9.71 -20.33 29.94
CA ILE A 263 -10.05 -20.00 28.55
C ILE A 263 -10.09 -18.48 28.37
N LYS A 264 -9.34 -18.00 27.41
CA LYS A 264 -9.39 -16.61 26.94
C LYS A 264 -10.25 -16.55 25.70
N LEU A 265 -11.18 -15.61 25.68
CA LEU A 265 -12.08 -15.42 24.55
C LEU A 265 -12.53 -13.95 24.44
N THR A 266 -12.90 -13.57 23.25
CA THR A 266 -13.52 -12.27 22.96
C THR A 266 -14.93 -12.51 22.41
N LEU A 267 -15.91 -11.86 23.04
CA LEU A 267 -17.30 -11.84 22.59
C LEU A 267 -17.54 -10.55 21.84
N TYR A 268 -18.19 -10.63 20.69
CA TYR A 268 -18.63 -9.46 19.95
C TYR A 268 -20.15 -9.32 20.05
N SER A 269 -20.62 -8.08 20.26
CA SER A 269 -22.06 -7.77 20.33
C SER A 269 -22.41 -6.62 19.38
N GLY A 270 -23.70 -6.46 19.05
CA GLY A 270 -24.20 -5.34 18.28
C GLY A 270 -23.97 -3.97 18.96
N GLU A 271 -23.98 -2.90 18.21
CA GLU A 271 -23.53 -1.54 18.60
C GLU A 271 -24.20 -0.97 19.88
N GLU A 272 -25.43 -1.36 20.21
CA GLU A 272 -26.19 -0.82 21.36
C GLU A 272 -26.44 -1.83 22.48
N THR A 273 -25.90 -3.05 22.38
CA THR A 273 -26.24 -4.12 23.32
C THR A 273 -25.13 -4.34 24.36
N ASP A 274 -25.40 -3.95 25.60
CA ASP A 274 -24.50 -4.29 26.72
C ASP A 274 -24.76 -5.72 27.18
N ILE A 275 -23.84 -6.62 26.84
CA ILE A 275 -23.92 -8.04 27.17
C ILE A 275 -23.25 -8.43 28.49
N ARG A 276 -22.57 -7.49 29.19
CA ARG A 276 -21.74 -7.78 30.37
C ARG A 276 -22.51 -8.45 31.48
N GLU A 277 -23.69 -7.96 31.81
CA GLU A 277 -24.54 -8.52 32.87
C GLU A 277 -25.05 -9.92 32.49
N SER A 278 -25.50 -10.11 31.26
CA SER A 278 -25.95 -11.41 30.76
C SER A 278 -24.86 -12.46 30.75
N VAL A 279 -23.64 -12.07 30.34
CA VAL A 279 -22.45 -12.93 30.36
C VAL A 279 -22.08 -13.33 31.79
N PHE A 280 -22.12 -12.37 32.74
CA PHE A 280 -21.80 -12.65 34.12
C PHE A 280 -22.77 -13.68 34.71
N PHE A 281 -24.06 -13.54 34.52
CA PHE A 281 -25.04 -14.50 35.07
C PHE A 281 -24.96 -15.86 34.38
N ALA A 282 -24.82 -15.90 33.06
CA ALA A 282 -24.73 -17.17 32.33
C ALA A 282 -23.52 -18.02 32.77
N LEU A 283 -22.36 -17.39 32.98
CA LEU A 283 -21.15 -18.08 33.44
C LEU A 283 -21.23 -18.45 34.94
N SER A 284 -21.88 -17.62 35.76
CA SER A 284 -22.11 -17.88 37.14
C SER A 284 -23.02 -19.11 37.37
N ASP A 285 -24.08 -19.25 36.59
CA ASP A 285 -25.01 -20.37 36.65
C ASP A 285 -24.35 -21.74 36.37
N VAL A 286 -23.36 -21.75 35.47
CA VAL A 286 -22.58 -22.96 35.18
C VAL A 286 -21.32 -23.08 36.04
N ARG A 287 -21.15 -22.22 37.04
CA ARG A 287 -20.00 -22.19 37.97
C ARG A 287 -18.65 -22.05 37.29
N CYS A 288 -18.60 -21.28 36.20
CA CYS A 288 -17.34 -20.93 35.55
C CYS A 288 -16.89 -19.53 35.99
N PRO A 289 -15.95 -19.41 36.93
CA PRO A 289 -15.51 -18.11 37.43
C PRO A 289 -14.88 -17.26 36.37
N ILE A 290 -15.30 -16.00 36.28
CA ILE A 290 -14.66 -14.98 35.44
C ILE A 290 -13.43 -14.47 36.21
N LEU A 291 -12.25 -14.58 35.62
CA LEU A 291 -10.99 -14.12 36.20
C LEU A 291 -10.65 -12.71 35.75
N ASP A 292 -11.06 -12.36 34.50
CA ASP A 292 -10.93 -11.03 33.94
C ASP A 292 -12.10 -10.74 33.00
N MET A 293 -12.58 -9.49 32.98
CA MET A 293 -13.63 -9.01 32.10
C MET A 293 -13.29 -7.57 31.71
N ALA A 294 -12.90 -7.35 30.47
CA ALA A 294 -12.56 -6.03 29.94
C ALA A 294 -13.34 -5.75 28.65
N SER A 295 -13.94 -4.57 28.56
CA SER A 295 -14.51 -4.12 27.30
C SER A 295 -13.34 -3.78 26.34
N THR A 296 -13.29 -4.47 25.23
CA THR A 296 -12.35 -4.19 24.17
C THR A 296 -13.08 -3.41 23.09
N THR A 297 -12.94 -2.11 23.07
CA THR A 297 -13.17 -1.37 21.84
C THR A 297 -11.97 -1.68 20.96
N MET A 298 -12.21 -2.09 19.71
CA MET A 298 -11.10 -2.19 18.74
C MET A 298 -10.29 -0.90 18.82
N SER A 299 -9.00 -1.02 19.06
CA SER A 299 -8.17 0.16 19.05
C SER A 299 -8.17 0.73 17.62
N LEU A 300 -8.00 2.03 17.49
CA LEU A 300 -7.85 2.62 16.15
C LEU A 300 -6.66 2.00 15.40
N GLU A 301 -5.67 1.45 16.11
CA GLU A 301 -4.56 0.68 15.56
C GLU A 301 -5.02 -0.65 14.95
N ASP A 302 -5.92 -1.37 15.60
CA ASP A 302 -6.49 -2.64 15.08
C ASP A 302 -7.32 -2.36 13.82
N ILE A 303 -8.12 -1.31 13.86
CA ILE A 303 -8.88 -0.80 12.72
C ILE A 303 -7.96 -0.46 11.54
N PHE A 304 -6.89 0.25 11.81
CA PHE A 304 -5.90 0.59 10.80
C PHE A 304 -5.25 -0.65 10.19
N LEU A 305 -4.93 -1.65 11.02
CA LEU A 305 -4.37 -2.93 10.55
C LEU A 305 -5.39 -3.70 9.71
N GLU A 306 -6.65 -3.76 10.11
CA GLU A 306 -7.71 -4.45 9.36
C GLU A 306 -7.92 -3.81 7.99
N LEU A 307 -8.12 -2.49 7.92
CA LEU A 307 -8.27 -1.73 6.68
C LEU A 307 -7.06 -1.82 5.74
N THR A 308 -5.87 -2.02 6.29
CA THR A 308 -4.65 -2.17 5.49
C THR A 308 -4.34 -3.61 5.10
N GLN A 309 -4.86 -4.62 5.84
CA GLN A 309 -4.67 -6.05 5.58
C GLN A 309 -5.70 -6.63 4.61
N GLU A 310 -6.95 -6.17 4.61
CA GLU A 310 -7.98 -6.67 3.66
C GLU A 310 -7.55 -6.51 2.21
N ASP A 311 -6.90 -5.39 1.86
CA ASP A 311 -6.32 -5.17 0.54
C ASP A 311 -5.16 -6.12 0.22
N THR A 312 -4.41 -6.55 1.23
CA THR A 312 -3.28 -7.49 1.04
C THR A 312 -3.79 -8.89 0.75
N ASN A 313 -4.83 -9.34 1.46
CA ASN A 313 -5.47 -10.64 1.25
C ASN A 313 -6.19 -10.72 -0.11
N GLN A 314 -6.77 -9.63 -0.61
CA GLN A 314 -7.36 -9.59 -1.95
C GLN A 314 -6.29 -9.66 -3.06
N ILE A 315 -5.14 -9.02 -2.87
CA ILE A 315 -4.03 -9.05 -3.84
C ILE A 315 -3.33 -10.41 -3.84
N GLU A 316 -3.17 -11.06 -2.69
CA GLU A 316 -2.65 -12.43 -2.63
C GLU A 316 -3.59 -13.41 -3.34
N ARG A 317 -4.90 -13.32 -3.13
CA ARG A 317 -5.90 -14.12 -3.84
C ARG A 317 -5.95 -13.84 -5.35
N VAL A 318 -5.71 -12.61 -5.79
CA VAL A 318 -5.61 -12.27 -7.22
C VAL A 318 -4.30 -12.80 -7.80
N LYS A 319 -3.18 -12.66 -7.10
CA LYS A 319 -1.88 -13.23 -7.52
C LYS A 319 -1.91 -14.75 -7.57
N GLU A 320 -2.52 -15.42 -6.61
CA GLU A 320 -2.70 -16.87 -6.64
C GLU A 320 -3.58 -17.32 -7.82
N LYS A 321 -4.63 -16.58 -8.17
CA LYS A 321 -5.44 -16.85 -9.35
C LYS A 321 -4.69 -16.63 -10.66
N THR A 322 -3.93 -15.53 -10.77
CA THR A 322 -3.13 -15.24 -11.97
C THR A 322 -2.02 -16.28 -12.17
N VAL A 323 -1.32 -16.69 -11.09
CA VAL A 323 -0.30 -17.76 -11.15
C VAL A 323 -0.94 -19.12 -11.51
N GLN A 324 -2.19 -19.33 -11.15
CA GLN A 324 -2.91 -20.58 -11.49
C GLN A 324 -3.42 -20.55 -12.94
N GLU A 325 -3.82 -19.39 -13.46
CA GLU A 325 -4.18 -19.18 -14.86
C GLU A 325 -2.95 -19.25 -15.77
N ASP A 326 -1.80 -18.68 -15.38
CA ASP A 326 -0.55 -18.79 -16.13
C ASP A 326 -0.03 -20.23 -16.20
N LYS A 327 -0.12 -21.02 -15.13
CA LYS A 327 0.23 -22.45 -15.14
C LYS A 327 -0.68 -23.29 -16.05
N VAL A 328 -1.98 -22.99 -16.08
CA VAL A 328 -2.92 -23.68 -16.97
C VAL A 328 -2.65 -23.34 -18.45
N HIS A 329 -2.21 -22.09 -18.72
CA HIS A 329 -1.81 -21.68 -20.07
C HIS A 329 -0.49 -22.34 -20.51
N GLU A 330 0.50 -22.41 -19.60
CA GLU A 330 1.78 -23.08 -19.88
C GLU A 330 1.62 -24.60 -20.07
N GLU A 331 0.74 -25.26 -19.30
CA GLU A 331 0.38 -26.68 -19.50
C GLU A 331 -0.39 -26.90 -20.82
N ALA A 332 -1.22 -25.96 -21.25
CA ALA A 332 -1.95 -26.03 -22.51
C ALA A 332 -1.01 -25.85 -23.73
N GLU A 333 -0.07 -24.90 -23.68
CA GLU A 333 0.94 -24.71 -24.73
C GLU A 333 1.87 -25.93 -24.88
N VAL A 334 2.29 -26.54 -23.76
CA VAL A 334 3.10 -27.76 -23.79
C VAL A 334 2.33 -28.94 -24.39
N HIS A 335 1.02 -29.03 -24.16
CA HIS A 335 0.18 -30.09 -24.75
C HIS A 335 -0.02 -29.87 -26.26
N GLU A 336 -0.20 -28.63 -26.70
CA GLU A 336 -0.33 -28.27 -28.12
C GLU A 336 0.98 -28.49 -28.91
N GLU A 337 2.14 -28.18 -28.30
CA GLU A 337 3.46 -28.51 -28.90
C GLU A 337 3.74 -30.00 -28.95
N ALA A 338 3.25 -30.80 -27.99
CA ALA A 338 3.39 -32.25 -27.99
C ALA A 338 2.54 -32.89 -29.09
N GLU A 339 1.28 -32.49 -29.26
CA GLU A 339 0.39 -32.94 -30.33
C GLU A 339 0.91 -32.57 -31.73
N ALA A 340 1.46 -31.35 -31.89
CA ALA A 340 2.06 -30.92 -33.16
C ALA A 340 3.31 -31.73 -33.54
N LYS A 341 4.09 -32.21 -32.57
CA LYS A 341 5.24 -33.10 -32.81
C LYS A 341 4.82 -34.49 -33.20
N GLU A 342 3.82 -35.07 -32.54
CA GLU A 342 3.27 -36.40 -32.92
C GLU A 342 2.66 -36.38 -34.34
N GLU A 343 1.96 -35.28 -34.73
CA GLU A 343 1.44 -35.17 -36.11
C GLU A 343 2.56 -35.06 -37.15
N THR A 344 3.67 -34.41 -36.81
CA THR A 344 4.82 -34.24 -37.71
C THR A 344 5.57 -35.57 -37.88
N GLU A 345 5.84 -36.28 -36.79
CA GLU A 345 6.46 -37.61 -36.83
C GLU A 345 5.60 -38.65 -37.59
N ALA A 346 4.25 -38.61 -37.43
CA ALA A 346 3.33 -39.50 -38.18
C ALA A 346 3.32 -39.18 -39.67
N LYS A 347 3.50 -37.92 -40.09
CA LYS A 347 3.64 -37.53 -41.52
C LYS A 347 4.96 -38.00 -42.11
N GLU A 348 6.07 -37.81 -41.38
CA GLU A 348 7.40 -38.30 -41.83
C GLU A 348 7.45 -39.81 -41.95
N GLU A 349 6.81 -40.60 -41.05
CA GLU A 349 6.70 -42.04 -41.17
C GLU A 349 5.86 -42.49 -42.37
N THR A 350 4.80 -41.74 -42.73
CA THR A 350 3.98 -42.05 -43.92
C THR A 350 4.71 -41.73 -45.21
N GLU A 351 5.40 -40.60 -45.30
CA GLU A 351 6.22 -40.25 -46.48
C GLU A 351 7.39 -41.22 -46.67
N ALA A 352 8.08 -41.63 -45.59
CA ALA A 352 9.12 -42.65 -45.68
C ALA A 352 8.64 -44.00 -46.16
N LYS A 353 7.39 -44.41 -45.81
CA LYS A 353 6.79 -45.65 -46.34
C LYS A 353 6.41 -45.56 -47.83
N GLU A 354 5.85 -44.41 -48.26
CA GLU A 354 5.55 -44.19 -49.68
C GLU A 354 6.82 -44.11 -50.54
N GLU A 355 7.92 -43.51 -50.04
CA GLU A 355 9.19 -43.55 -50.76
C GLU A 355 9.80 -44.94 -50.84
N ALA A 356 9.68 -45.74 -49.79
CA ALA A 356 10.17 -47.13 -49.81
C ALA A 356 9.37 -48.03 -50.79
N GLU A 357 8.02 -47.89 -50.83
CA GLU A 357 7.18 -48.59 -51.80
C GLU A 357 7.47 -48.18 -53.27
N ALA A 358 7.70 -46.87 -53.49
CA ALA A 358 8.07 -46.36 -54.79
C ALA A 358 9.45 -46.87 -55.30
N GLN A 359 10.43 -47.03 -54.36
CA GLN A 359 11.73 -47.65 -54.68
C GLN A 359 11.61 -49.12 -55.04
N GLU A 360 10.80 -49.88 -54.29
CA GLU A 360 10.58 -51.30 -54.52
C GLU A 360 9.87 -51.55 -55.89
N GLU A 361 8.89 -50.68 -56.24
CA GLU A 361 8.28 -50.72 -57.58
C GLU A 361 9.24 -50.37 -58.71
N ALA A 362 10.15 -49.40 -58.50
CA ALA A 362 11.15 -49.02 -59.46
C ALA A 362 12.19 -50.14 -59.71
N GLU A 363 12.66 -50.81 -58.65
CA GLU A 363 13.56 -51.96 -58.76
C GLU A 363 12.91 -53.11 -59.50
N ALA A 364 11.64 -53.41 -59.18
CA ALA A 364 10.87 -54.49 -59.86
C ALA A 364 10.69 -54.20 -61.37
N GLN A 365 10.49 -52.94 -61.76
CA GLN A 365 10.41 -52.51 -63.16
C GLN A 365 11.76 -52.62 -63.90
N GLU A 366 12.85 -52.37 -63.19
CA GLU A 366 14.21 -52.48 -63.75
C GLU A 366 14.57 -53.96 -63.98
N GLU A 367 14.26 -54.82 -63.03
CA GLU A 367 14.43 -56.29 -63.21
C GLU A 367 13.63 -56.85 -64.39
N VAL A 368 12.35 -56.45 -64.55
CA VAL A 368 11.53 -56.87 -65.71
C VAL A 368 12.12 -56.35 -67.03
N THR A 369 12.71 -55.14 -67.00
CA THR A 369 13.36 -54.54 -68.19
C THR A 369 14.66 -55.25 -68.54
N VAL A 370 15.46 -55.67 -67.59
CA VAL A 370 16.67 -56.50 -67.77
C VAL A 370 16.32 -57.85 -68.33
N HIS A 371 15.38 -58.57 -67.76
CA HIS A 371 14.93 -59.86 -68.23
C HIS A 371 14.43 -59.80 -69.66
N ARG A 372 13.73 -58.71 -70.02
CA ARG A 372 13.23 -58.52 -71.42
C ARG A 372 14.36 -58.29 -72.42
N LYS A 373 15.40 -57.58 -72.03
CA LYS A 373 16.58 -57.36 -72.83
C LYS A 373 17.38 -58.61 -73.07
N VAL A 374 17.58 -59.42 -71.99
CA VAL A 374 18.23 -60.76 -72.08
C VAL A 374 17.46 -61.68 -73.02
N ALA A 375 16.13 -61.77 -72.86
CA ALA A 375 15.28 -62.63 -73.75
C ALA A 375 15.30 -62.13 -75.20
N ILE A 376 15.46 -60.84 -75.51
CA ILE A 376 15.58 -60.34 -76.86
C ILE A 376 16.95 -60.71 -77.43
N GLN A 377 18.03 -60.63 -76.61
CA GLN A 377 19.36 -60.99 -77.03
C GLN A 377 19.51 -62.48 -77.31
N GLU A 378 18.99 -63.32 -76.48
CA GLU A 378 18.92 -64.78 -76.71
C GLU A 378 18.13 -65.18 -77.99
N ARG A 379 17.05 -64.43 -78.28
CA ARG A 379 16.30 -64.64 -79.53
C ARG A 379 17.06 -64.12 -80.76
N ALA A 380 17.89 -63.14 -80.60
CA ALA A 380 18.73 -62.66 -81.72
C ALA A 380 19.89 -63.64 -82.02
N GLU A 381 20.50 -64.19 -80.99
CA GLU A 381 21.60 -65.21 -81.11
C GLU A 381 21.06 -66.49 -81.73
N GLN A 382 19.84 -66.97 -81.32
CA GLN A 382 19.22 -68.11 -81.92
C GLN A 382 18.89 -67.93 -83.40
N LYS A 383 18.51 -66.69 -83.82
CA LYS A 383 18.27 -66.41 -85.27
C LYS A 383 19.56 -66.28 -86.08
N GLU A 384 20.69 -65.92 -85.50
CA GLU A 384 21.97 -65.97 -86.17
C GLU A 384 22.52 -67.40 -86.33
N GLU A 385 22.33 -68.25 -85.28
CA GLU A 385 22.67 -69.65 -85.38
C GLU A 385 21.82 -70.44 -86.44
N GLU A 386 20.49 -70.13 -86.50
CA GLU A 386 19.64 -70.71 -87.58
C GLU A 386 20.01 -70.24 -89.00
N LYS A 387 20.57 -69.09 -89.15
CA LYS A 387 21.06 -68.61 -90.49
C LYS A 387 22.36 -69.24 -90.87
N HIS A 388 23.23 -69.61 -89.93
CA HIS A 388 24.47 -70.32 -90.24
C HIS A 388 24.33 -71.82 -90.51
N ALA A 389 23.19 -72.40 -90.07
CA ALA A 389 22.89 -73.79 -90.32
C ALA A 389 22.17 -74.11 -91.69
N GLY A 390 21.82 -73.03 -92.43
CA GLY A 390 21.11 -73.17 -93.73
C GLY A 390 22.00 -73.01 -94.96
N ASP A 391 23.33 -72.81 -94.82
CA ASP A 391 24.28 -72.59 -95.88
C ASP A 391 25.40 -73.71 -95.89
N ILE A 392 24.99 -75.01 -95.79
CA ILE A 392 25.78 -76.20 -96.15
C ILE A 392 25.02 -77.14 -97.06
#